data_8a2f8fb72abca562659a992fae632ec3
#
_entry.id   8a2f8fb72abca562659a992fae632ec3
#
_cell.length_a   1.000
_cell.length_b   1.000
_cell.length_c   1.000
_cell.angle_alpha   90.00
_cell.angle_beta   90.00
_cell.angle_gamma   90.00
#
_symmetry.space_group_name_H-M   'P 1'
#
loop_
_entity.id
_entity.type
_entity.pdbx_description
1 polymer ?
#
loop_
_entity_poly.entity_id
_entity_poly.type
_entity_poly.pdbx_seq_one_letter_code
_entity_poly.pdbx_strand_id
1 'polypeptide(L)'
;METEWTLERALKLALKTEEESIQLYKSAIEKVTKHPGSKEFLMELVTEEEKHKAKILQIIQDFSKLGEIGKLETTIHNLKIVDYLEDVTISPEADYQQILIYAGKREKNTHDFYMWFAKRYQGTKIGDLFKKLAQEELKHKYRLEIEYDDTILKTM
;
A
#
# COMPACT_ATOMS: atom_id res chain seq x y z
N MET A 1 27.18 6.91 6.72
CA MET A 1 26.26 8.02 7.00
C MET A 1 24.83 7.52 7.00
N GLU A 2 24.19 7.61 8.13
CA GLU A 2 22.78 7.28 8.20
C GLU A 2 21.99 8.37 7.47
N THR A 3 21.15 7.95 6.54
CA THR A 3 20.29 8.89 5.83
C THR A 3 19.12 9.24 6.75
N GLU A 4 18.99 10.51 7.11
CA GLU A 4 17.85 10.96 7.90
C GLU A 4 16.56 10.81 7.10
N TRP A 5 15.57 10.21 7.72
CA TRP A 5 14.25 10.12 7.15
C TRP A 5 13.43 11.32 7.57
N THR A 6 12.81 11.95 6.59
CA THR A 6 11.87 13.05 6.81
C THR A 6 10.47 12.55 6.50
N LEU A 7 9.47 13.24 7.04
CA LEU A 7 8.07 12.94 6.73
C LEU A 7 7.82 13.08 5.22
N GLU A 8 8.44 14.06 4.57
CA GLU A 8 8.32 14.22 3.12
C GLU A 8 8.83 12.99 2.36
N ARG A 9 10.00 12.48 2.73
CA ARG A 9 10.55 11.28 2.10
C ARG A 9 9.66 10.07 2.32
N ALA A 10 9.12 9.94 3.52
CA ALA A 10 8.23 8.84 3.88
C ALA A 10 6.93 8.91 3.08
N LEU A 11 6.37 10.12 2.89
CA LEU A 11 5.19 10.31 2.06
C LEU A 11 5.46 9.96 0.58
N LYS A 12 6.63 10.33 0.07
CA LYS A 12 7.04 9.96 -1.29
C LYS A 12 7.20 8.45 -1.44
N LEU A 13 7.71 7.77 -0.40
CA LEU A 13 7.81 6.32 -0.40
C LEU A 13 6.43 5.66 -0.37
N ALA A 14 5.51 6.20 0.43
CA ALA A 14 4.12 5.74 0.44
C ALA A 14 3.49 5.88 -0.95
N LEU A 15 3.71 7.02 -1.61
CA LEU A 15 3.23 7.24 -2.98
C LEU A 15 3.78 6.19 -3.95
N LYS A 16 5.07 5.93 -3.89
CA LYS A 16 5.71 4.91 -4.72
C LYS A 16 5.12 3.53 -4.46
N THR A 17 4.86 3.20 -3.19
CA THR A 17 4.26 1.92 -2.80
C THR A 17 2.88 1.75 -3.42
N GLU A 18 2.04 2.80 -3.39
CA GLU A 18 0.72 2.78 -4.03
C GLU A 18 0.84 2.61 -5.55
N GLU A 19 1.77 3.30 -6.20
CA GLU A 19 2.00 3.17 -7.64
C GLU A 19 2.42 1.75 -8.01
N GLU A 20 3.27 1.13 -7.22
CA GLU A 20 3.71 -0.25 -7.42
C GLU A 20 2.54 -1.24 -7.27
N SER A 21 1.68 -1.02 -6.28
CA SER A 21 0.48 -1.84 -6.10
C SER A 21 -0.48 -1.71 -7.28
N ILE A 22 -0.68 -0.50 -7.79
CA ILE A 22 -1.50 -0.25 -8.97
C ILE A 22 -0.96 -1.05 -10.17
N GLN A 23 0.34 -0.99 -10.41
CA GLN A 23 0.95 -1.72 -11.53
C GLN A 23 0.86 -3.23 -11.35
N LEU A 24 1.03 -3.72 -10.12
CA LEU A 24 0.88 -5.13 -9.81
C LEU A 24 -0.52 -5.63 -10.17
N TYR A 25 -1.55 -4.92 -9.73
CA TYR A 25 -2.93 -5.33 -10.00
C TYR A 25 -3.29 -5.20 -11.48
N LYS A 26 -2.80 -4.18 -12.17
CA LYS A 26 -2.99 -4.05 -13.62
C LYS A 26 -2.34 -5.22 -14.38
N SER A 27 -1.14 -5.61 -13.97
CA SER A 27 -0.48 -6.78 -14.56
C SER A 27 -1.25 -8.06 -14.29
N ALA A 28 -1.80 -8.19 -13.08
CA ALA A 28 -2.59 -9.37 -12.71
C ALA A 28 -3.85 -9.51 -13.57
N ILE A 29 -4.49 -8.40 -13.92
CA ILE A 29 -5.70 -8.40 -14.78
C ILE A 29 -5.43 -9.11 -16.10
N GLU A 30 -4.26 -8.88 -16.69
CA GLU A 30 -3.89 -9.51 -17.97
C GLU A 30 -3.68 -11.03 -17.85
N LYS A 31 -3.39 -11.52 -16.66
CA LYS A 31 -3.10 -12.94 -16.42
C LYS A 31 -4.31 -13.76 -16.00
N VAL A 32 -5.41 -13.10 -15.68
CA VAL A 32 -6.62 -13.77 -15.21
C VAL A 32 -7.50 -14.08 -16.41
N THR A 33 -7.51 -15.35 -16.84
CA THR A 33 -8.32 -15.79 -17.98
C THR A 33 -9.39 -16.80 -17.61
N LYS A 34 -9.30 -17.43 -16.43
CA LYS A 34 -10.10 -18.62 -16.10
C LYS A 34 -11.16 -18.42 -15.01
N HIS A 35 -11.16 -17.27 -14.33
CA HIS A 35 -12.04 -17.10 -13.18
C HIS A 35 -12.95 -15.89 -13.38
N PRO A 36 -14.27 -16.12 -13.58
CA PRO A 36 -15.23 -15.02 -13.69
C PRO A 36 -15.23 -14.18 -12.41
N GLY A 37 -15.24 -12.87 -12.56
CA GLY A 37 -15.27 -11.95 -11.44
C GLY A 37 -13.89 -11.53 -10.92
N SER A 38 -12.82 -12.24 -11.28
CA SER A 38 -11.47 -11.89 -10.82
C SER A 38 -10.95 -10.59 -11.42
N LYS A 39 -11.28 -10.33 -12.70
CA LYS A 39 -10.90 -9.06 -13.34
C LYS A 39 -11.57 -7.87 -12.66
N GLU A 40 -12.87 -7.99 -12.39
CA GLU A 40 -13.64 -6.96 -11.71
C GLU A 40 -13.09 -6.70 -10.31
N PHE A 41 -12.76 -7.76 -9.57
CA PHE A 41 -12.14 -7.66 -8.26
C PHE A 41 -10.83 -6.89 -8.32
N LEU A 42 -9.95 -7.23 -9.26
CA LEU A 42 -8.66 -6.56 -9.43
C LEU A 42 -8.83 -5.11 -9.88
N MET A 43 -9.82 -4.83 -10.74
CA MET A 43 -10.13 -3.45 -11.15
C MET A 43 -10.59 -2.60 -9.98
N GLU A 44 -11.37 -3.17 -9.06
CA GLU A 44 -11.76 -2.48 -7.82
C GLU A 44 -10.54 -2.15 -6.96
N LEU A 45 -9.60 -3.09 -6.83
CA LEU A 45 -8.37 -2.83 -6.09
C LEU A 45 -7.55 -1.70 -6.73
N VAL A 46 -7.43 -1.69 -8.06
CA VAL A 46 -6.76 -0.61 -8.78
C VAL A 46 -7.42 0.74 -8.45
N THR A 47 -8.74 0.79 -8.53
CA THR A 47 -9.50 2.03 -8.25
C THR A 47 -9.26 2.51 -6.81
N GLU A 48 -9.29 1.61 -5.85
CA GLU A 48 -9.07 1.95 -4.45
C GLU A 48 -7.64 2.42 -4.19
N GLU A 49 -6.63 1.76 -4.79
CA GLU A 49 -5.24 2.18 -4.67
C GLU A 49 -4.99 3.54 -5.34
N GLU A 50 -5.68 3.84 -6.45
CA GLU A 50 -5.62 5.17 -7.08
C GLU A 50 -6.20 6.25 -6.17
N LYS A 51 -7.24 5.95 -5.41
CA LYS A 51 -7.79 6.86 -4.40
C LYS A 51 -6.79 7.10 -3.26
N HIS A 52 -6.10 6.07 -2.80
CA HIS A 52 -5.05 6.20 -1.79
C HIS A 52 -3.92 7.09 -2.29
N LYS A 53 -3.48 6.85 -3.53
CA LYS A 53 -2.47 7.66 -4.19
C LYS A 53 -2.87 9.13 -4.23
N ALA A 54 -4.11 9.42 -4.64
CA ALA A 54 -4.63 10.79 -4.71
C ALA A 54 -4.62 11.47 -3.34
N LYS A 55 -5.01 10.76 -2.28
CA LYS A 55 -4.98 11.29 -0.92
C LYS A 55 -3.56 11.62 -0.45
N ILE A 56 -2.61 10.74 -0.75
CA ILE A 56 -1.20 10.96 -0.40
C ILE A 56 -0.64 12.15 -1.17
N LEU A 57 -0.94 12.25 -2.46
CA LEU A 57 -0.53 13.42 -3.27
C LEU A 57 -1.09 14.71 -2.71
N GLN A 58 -2.34 14.71 -2.28
CA GLN A 58 -2.97 15.88 -1.68
C GLN A 58 -2.24 16.32 -0.42
N ILE A 59 -1.86 15.37 0.43
CA ILE A 59 -1.08 15.68 1.64
C ILE A 59 0.27 16.28 1.28
N ILE A 60 0.97 15.72 0.31
CA ILE A 60 2.27 16.22 -0.14
C ILE A 60 2.13 17.67 -0.61
N GLN A 61 1.07 17.98 -1.37
CA GLN A 61 0.81 19.33 -1.86
C GLN A 61 0.46 20.28 -0.72
N ASP A 62 -0.43 19.89 0.18
CA ASP A 62 -0.84 20.68 1.33
C ASP A 62 0.34 20.92 2.27
N PHE A 63 1.18 19.92 2.42
CA PHE A 63 2.38 19.95 3.23
C PHE A 63 3.34 21.06 2.77
N SER A 64 3.44 21.30 1.47
CA SER A 64 4.31 22.34 0.93
C SER A 64 3.70 23.74 1.04
N LYS A 65 2.38 23.86 1.22
CA LYS A 65 1.67 25.15 1.20
C LYS A 65 1.38 25.75 2.57
N LEU A 66 1.17 24.92 3.60
CA LEU A 66 0.48 25.38 4.80
C LEU A 66 1.35 25.70 6.02
N GLY A 67 2.63 25.42 5.99
CA GLY A 67 3.47 25.67 7.17
C GLY A 67 3.03 24.89 8.41
N GLU A 68 2.01 24.06 8.34
CA GLU A 68 1.61 23.13 9.41
C GLU A 68 2.73 22.15 9.72
N ILE A 69 3.63 21.98 8.78
CA ILE A 69 4.86 21.21 8.88
C ILE A 69 5.71 21.65 10.08
N GLY A 70 5.73 22.95 10.39
CA GLY A 70 6.48 23.45 11.53
C GLY A 70 5.95 23.01 12.87
N LYS A 71 4.75 22.43 12.93
CA LYS A 71 4.12 21.90 14.14
C LYS A 71 4.26 20.40 14.28
N LEU A 72 4.67 19.69 13.21
CA LEU A 72 4.89 18.28 13.22
C LEU A 72 6.38 18.00 13.24
N GLU A 73 6.77 16.98 13.98
CA GLU A 73 8.14 16.51 13.93
C GLU A 73 8.38 15.93 12.54
N THR A 74 9.17 16.65 11.72
CA THR A 74 9.40 16.27 10.33
C THR A 74 10.53 15.26 10.16
N THR A 75 11.40 15.13 11.17
CA THR A 75 12.51 14.17 11.15
C THR A 75 12.07 12.88 11.81
N ILE A 76 12.24 11.78 11.11
CA ILE A 76 11.85 10.46 11.59
C ILE A 76 13.10 9.68 11.93
N HIS A 77 13.20 9.28 13.19
CA HIS A 77 14.29 8.44 13.67
C HIS A 77 13.81 6.98 13.74
N ASN A 78 14.73 6.07 13.46
CA ASN A 78 14.48 4.63 13.60
C ASN A 78 13.35 4.08 12.73
N LEU A 79 13.12 4.68 11.55
CA LEU A 79 12.18 4.11 10.59
C LEU A 79 12.84 2.89 9.94
N LYS A 80 12.44 1.72 10.39
CA LYS A 80 12.96 0.45 9.87
C LYS A 80 12.20 0.04 8.62
N ILE A 81 12.48 0.70 7.52
CA ILE A 81 11.77 0.51 6.26
C ILE A 81 11.89 -0.93 5.76
N VAL A 82 13.04 -1.55 5.95
CA VAL A 82 13.25 -2.94 5.55
C VAL A 82 12.30 -3.91 6.25
N ASP A 83 11.78 -3.55 7.43
CA ASP A 83 10.81 -4.37 8.15
C ASP A 83 9.41 -4.30 7.52
N TYR A 84 9.12 -3.24 6.75
CA TYR A 84 7.80 -3.01 6.16
C TYR A 84 7.78 -3.18 4.65
N LEU A 85 8.88 -2.87 3.99
CA LEU A 85 8.97 -2.87 2.53
C LEU A 85 10.02 -3.89 2.10
N GLU A 86 9.56 -5.11 1.84
CA GLU A 86 10.41 -6.09 1.22
C GLU A 86 10.56 -5.73 -0.25
N ASP A 87 11.79 -5.54 -0.69
CA ASP A 87 12.11 -5.31 -2.09
C ASP A 87 12.11 -6.65 -2.84
N VAL A 88 10.95 -7.30 -2.81
CA VAL A 88 10.77 -8.56 -3.53
C VAL A 88 10.12 -8.25 -4.87
N THR A 89 10.92 -8.30 -5.92
CA THR A 89 10.40 -8.21 -7.27
C THR A 89 9.70 -9.52 -7.63
N ILE A 90 8.44 -9.41 -8.03
CA ILE A 90 7.72 -10.57 -8.54
C ILE A 90 8.22 -10.87 -9.96
N SER A 91 8.40 -12.15 -10.27
CA SER A 91 8.77 -12.57 -11.61
C SER A 91 7.69 -12.19 -12.63
N PRO A 92 8.07 -11.70 -13.83
CA PRO A 92 7.09 -11.48 -14.90
C PRO A 92 6.33 -12.75 -15.31
N GLU A 93 6.88 -13.92 -14.98
CA GLU A 93 6.30 -15.23 -15.29
C GLU A 93 5.40 -15.76 -14.17
N ALA A 94 5.24 -15.00 -13.08
CA ALA A 94 4.43 -15.41 -11.94
C ALA A 94 2.98 -15.68 -12.38
N ASP A 95 2.43 -16.80 -11.90
CA ASP A 95 1.03 -17.13 -12.13
C ASP A 95 0.11 -16.38 -11.15
N TYR A 96 -1.20 -16.53 -11.35
CA TYR A 96 -2.18 -15.82 -10.53
C TYR A 96 -2.06 -16.19 -9.03
N GLN A 97 -1.80 -17.44 -8.73
CA GLN A 97 -1.59 -17.90 -7.35
C GLN A 97 -0.42 -17.15 -6.69
N GLN A 98 0.71 -17.08 -7.38
CA GLN A 98 1.90 -16.38 -6.88
C GLN A 98 1.64 -14.88 -6.70
N ILE A 99 0.90 -14.28 -7.64
CA ILE A 99 0.52 -12.87 -7.57
C ILE A 99 -0.34 -12.59 -6.34
N LEU A 100 -1.34 -13.44 -6.07
CA LEU A 100 -2.21 -13.26 -4.90
C LEU A 100 -1.45 -13.38 -3.58
N ILE A 101 -0.53 -14.33 -3.47
CA ILE A 101 0.31 -14.48 -2.28
C ILE A 101 1.20 -13.26 -2.09
N TYR A 102 1.84 -12.83 -3.16
CA TYR A 102 2.72 -11.66 -3.15
C TYR A 102 1.95 -10.39 -2.76
N ALA A 103 0.78 -10.19 -3.38
CA ALA A 103 -0.08 -9.04 -3.11
C ALA A 103 -0.54 -9.03 -1.64
N GLY A 104 -0.92 -10.18 -1.10
CA GLY A 104 -1.32 -10.27 0.30
C GLY A 104 -0.22 -9.87 1.26
N LYS A 105 1.00 -10.29 0.99
CA LYS A 105 2.17 -9.89 1.79
C LYS A 105 2.45 -8.40 1.68
N ARG A 106 2.34 -7.84 0.48
CA ARG A 106 2.50 -6.40 0.27
C ARG A 106 1.46 -5.59 1.04
N GLU A 107 0.20 -6.02 0.99
CA GLU A 107 -0.88 -5.33 1.71
C GLU A 107 -0.63 -5.34 3.22
N LYS A 108 -0.18 -6.46 3.76
CA LYS A 108 0.18 -6.54 5.18
C LYS A 108 1.33 -5.60 5.53
N ASN A 109 2.39 -5.59 4.72
CA ASN A 109 3.55 -4.74 4.95
C ASN A 109 3.18 -3.27 4.86
N THR A 110 2.34 -2.90 3.89
CA THR A 110 1.85 -1.54 3.73
C THR A 110 0.95 -1.14 4.90
N HIS A 111 0.09 -2.05 5.36
CA HIS A 111 -0.72 -1.82 6.56
C HIS A 111 0.17 -1.50 7.76
N ASP A 112 1.19 -2.32 8.02
CA ASP A 112 2.09 -2.13 9.15
C ASP A 112 2.86 -0.80 9.05
N PHE A 113 3.28 -0.44 7.85
CA PHE A 113 3.96 0.81 7.56
C PHE A 113 3.04 2.01 7.86
N TYR A 114 1.80 1.99 7.38
CA TYR A 114 0.82 3.05 7.65
C TYR A 114 0.43 3.12 9.13
N MET A 115 0.36 1.98 9.82
CA MET A 115 0.09 1.97 11.26
C MET A 115 1.22 2.60 12.06
N TRP A 116 2.46 2.42 11.61
CA TRP A 116 3.60 3.09 12.23
C TRP A 116 3.42 4.61 12.17
N PHE A 117 3.04 5.15 10.99
CA PHE A 117 2.77 6.58 10.85
C PHE A 117 1.57 7.03 11.67
N ALA A 118 0.51 6.24 11.68
CA ALA A 118 -0.69 6.56 12.45
C ALA A 118 -0.37 6.73 13.94
N LYS A 119 0.47 5.87 14.47
CA LYS A 119 0.91 5.96 15.87
C LYS A 119 1.86 7.13 16.10
N ARG A 120 2.80 7.34 15.19
CA ARG A 120 3.79 8.42 15.28
C ARG A 120 3.14 9.79 15.28
N TYR A 121 2.08 9.95 14.50
CA TYR A 121 1.38 11.23 14.34
C TYR A 121 -0.03 11.20 14.92
N GLN A 122 -0.21 10.40 15.97
CA GLN A 122 -1.51 10.30 16.67
C GLN A 122 -2.01 11.66 17.11
N GLY A 123 -3.31 11.91 16.91
CA GLY A 123 -3.94 13.18 17.27
C GLY A 123 -3.82 14.25 16.19
N THR A 124 -3.22 13.93 15.05
CA THR A 124 -3.11 14.86 13.91
C THR A 124 -3.95 14.35 12.75
N LYS A 125 -4.24 15.23 11.78
CA LYS A 125 -4.96 14.85 10.56
C LYS A 125 -4.16 13.83 9.75
N ILE A 126 -2.85 13.95 9.71
CA ILE A 126 -1.96 13.01 9.02
C ILE A 126 -2.06 11.63 9.67
N GLY A 127 -2.02 11.58 11.00
CA GLY A 127 -2.15 10.32 11.74
C GLY A 127 -3.49 9.64 11.48
N ASP A 128 -4.58 10.41 11.48
CA ASP A 128 -5.92 9.89 11.22
C ASP A 128 -6.03 9.34 9.80
N LEU A 129 -5.45 10.02 8.83
CA LEU A 129 -5.46 9.55 7.45
C LEU A 129 -4.69 8.24 7.31
N PHE A 130 -3.49 8.16 7.87
CA PHE A 130 -2.70 6.92 7.79
C PHE A 130 -3.38 5.76 8.49
N LYS A 131 -4.09 6.02 9.60
CA LYS A 131 -4.88 4.98 10.26
C LYS A 131 -5.98 4.45 9.34
N LYS A 132 -6.67 5.35 8.63
CA LYS A 132 -7.71 4.97 7.68
C LYS A 132 -7.13 4.17 6.51
N LEU A 133 -6.01 4.64 5.94
CA LEU A 133 -5.33 3.93 4.86
C LEU A 133 -4.88 2.53 5.32
N ALA A 134 -4.35 2.43 6.52
CA ALA A 134 -3.94 1.14 7.08
C ALA A 134 -5.12 0.17 7.18
N GLN A 135 -6.26 0.64 7.63
CA GLN A 135 -7.48 -0.18 7.74
C GLN A 135 -7.95 -0.65 6.36
N GLU A 136 -7.87 0.21 5.35
CA GLU A 136 -8.25 -0.14 3.99
C GLU A 136 -7.30 -1.16 3.37
N GLU A 137 -5.98 -1.04 3.62
CA GLU A 137 -5.00 -2.03 3.16
C GLU A 137 -5.23 -3.40 3.81
N LEU A 138 -5.64 -3.43 5.08
CA LEU A 138 -5.97 -4.68 5.75
C LEU A 138 -7.21 -5.35 5.13
N LYS A 139 -8.20 -4.54 4.72
CA LYS A 139 -9.37 -5.05 3.99
C LYS A 139 -8.96 -5.64 2.63
N HIS A 140 -8.04 -5.00 1.93
CA HIS A 140 -7.50 -5.53 0.67
C HIS A 140 -6.84 -6.88 0.89
N LYS A 141 -6.03 -7.01 1.93
CA LYS A 141 -5.40 -8.28 2.29
C LYS A 141 -6.44 -9.37 2.50
N TYR A 142 -7.48 -9.06 3.26
CA TYR A 142 -8.55 -10.00 3.53
C TYR A 142 -9.28 -10.42 2.25
N ARG A 143 -9.58 -9.47 1.37
CA ARG A 143 -10.22 -9.75 0.08
C ARG A 143 -9.33 -10.60 -0.82
N LEU A 144 -8.01 -10.37 -0.81
CA LEU A 144 -7.06 -11.20 -1.54
C LEU A 144 -7.03 -12.64 -1.02
N GLU A 145 -7.14 -12.82 0.30
CA GLU A 145 -7.22 -14.14 0.89
C GLU A 145 -8.50 -14.88 0.48
N ILE A 146 -9.63 -14.17 0.44
CA ILE A 146 -10.90 -14.73 -0.05
C ILE A 146 -10.79 -15.13 -1.52
N GLU A 147 -10.21 -14.25 -2.34
CA GLU A 147 -9.97 -14.55 -3.77
C GLU A 147 -9.10 -15.78 -3.95
N TYR A 148 -8.04 -15.89 -3.15
CA TYR A 148 -7.16 -17.06 -3.16
C TYR A 148 -7.94 -18.32 -2.81
N ASP A 149 -8.73 -18.27 -1.75
CA ASP A 149 -9.55 -19.40 -1.33
C ASP A 149 -10.53 -19.83 -2.43
N ASP A 150 -11.22 -18.89 -3.03
CA ASP A 150 -12.26 -19.15 -4.05
C ASP A 150 -11.68 -19.62 -5.38
N THR A 151 -10.55 -19.11 -5.80
CA THR A 151 -10.01 -19.39 -7.14
C THR A 151 -8.90 -20.44 -7.15
N ILE A 152 -8.14 -20.57 -6.08
CA ILE A 152 -6.99 -21.47 -6.01
C ILE A 152 -7.34 -22.72 -5.20
N LEU A 153 -7.74 -22.56 -3.93
CA LEU A 153 -7.96 -23.69 -3.04
C LEU A 153 -9.16 -24.55 -3.45
N LYS A 154 -10.26 -23.94 -3.88
CA LYS A 154 -11.45 -24.65 -4.27
C LYS A 154 -11.34 -25.38 -5.61
N THR A 155 -10.32 -25.03 -6.41
CA THR A 155 -10.09 -25.66 -7.73
C THR A 155 -9.01 -26.75 -7.68
N MET A 156 -8.39 -26.93 -6.54
CA MET A 156 -7.37 -27.97 -6.33
C MET A 156 -7.98 -29.34 -6.13
#